data_2fee652aec09f64b41d18d95476d2799
#
_entry.id   2fee652aec09f64b41d18d95476d2799
#
_cell.length_a   1.000
_cell.length_b   1.000
_cell.length_c   1.000
_cell.angle_alpha   90.00
_cell.angle_beta   90.00
_cell.angle_gamma   90.00
#
_symmetry.space_group_name_H-M   'P 1'
#
loop_
_entity.id
_entity.type
_entity.pdbx_description
1 polymer ?
#
loop_
_entity_poly.entity_id
_entity_poly.type
_entity_poly.pdbx_seq_one_letter_code
_entity_poly.pdbx_strand_id
1 'polypeptide(L)'
;EMYIGDWSSDVCSSDLMLIYNTTFQVDDDVHDNFLIWIKESYIPEVQKHGALKTPRICRILSHREEGSAYSLQWEVESSGLLHRWHLEQGVRLNDELTKIFKDKVIGFPTLMEVIE
;
A
#
# COMPACT_ATOMS: atom_id res chain seq x y z
N GLU A 1 3.59 -12.32 5.42
CA GLU A 1 2.95 -11.94 6.66
C GLU A 1 3.53 -10.68 7.25
N MET A 2 2.69 -9.75 7.57
CA MET A 2 3.12 -8.47 8.08
C MET A 2 3.29 -8.51 9.59
N TYR A 3 4.37 -7.94 10.06
CA TYR A 3 4.62 -7.86 11.49
C TYR A 3 4.22 -6.50 12.00
N ILE A 4 2.96 -6.36 12.29
CA ILE A 4 2.46 -5.09 12.75
C ILE A 4 3.11 -4.67 14.06
N GLY A 5 3.43 -5.62 14.91
CA GLY A 5 4.10 -5.31 16.16
C GLY A 5 5.46 -4.67 15.99
N ASP A 6 6.16 -5.03 14.92
CA ASP A 6 7.45 -4.43 14.64
C ASP A 6 7.34 -2.95 14.31
N TRP A 7 6.24 -2.58 13.71
CA TRP A 7 6.03 -1.18 13.37
C TRP A 7 6.02 -0.30 14.61
N SER A 8 5.41 -0.79 15.67
CA SER A 8 5.26 0.03 16.85
C SER A 8 6.51 0.06 17.69
N SER A 9 7.43 -0.86 17.48
CA SER A 9 8.64 -0.90 18.27
C SER A 9 9.75 -0.04 17.69
N ASP A 10 9.57 0.46 16.50
CA ASP A 10 10.57 1.28 15.86
C ASP A 10 10.43 2.70 16.35
N VAL A 11 11.37 3.15 17.14
CA VAL A 11 11.25 4.47 17.75
C VAL A 11 12.46 5.34 17.54
N CYS A 12 13.50 4.83 16.95
CA CYS A 12 14.75 5.55 16.95
C CYS A 12 15.01 6.35 15.70
N SER A 13 14.25 6.11 14.68
CA SER A 13 14.63 6.56 13.36
C SER A 13 13.88 7.80 12.95
N SER A 14 13.79 8.76 13.84
CA SER A 14 13.00 9.94 13.58
C SER A 14 13.45 10.70 12.35
N ASP A 15 14.72 10.59 12.00
CA ASP A 15 15.23 11.34 10.85
C ASP A 15 15.13 10.57 9.54
N LEU A 16 14.74 9.31 9.59
CA LEU A 16 14.71 8.48 8.40
C LEU A 16 13.33 8.50 7.76
N MET A 17 13.35 8.52 6.45
CA MET A 17 12.12 8.44 5.68
C MET A 17 11.70 6.99 5.54
N LEU A 18 10.43 6.73 5.77
CA LEU A 18 9.87 5.40 5.58
C LEU A 18 9.01 5.38 4.34
N ILE A 19 9.06 4.28 3.63
CA ILE A 19 8.22 4.06 2.46
C ILE A 19 7.30 2.88 2.75
N TYR A 20 6.01 3.13 2.69
CA TYR A 20 5.03 2.05 2.81
C TYR A 20 4.66 1.62 1.42
N ASN A 21 5.02 0.41 1.08
CA ASN A 21 4.81 -0.14 -0.24
C ASN A 21 3.80 -1.27 -0.17
N THR A 22 2.84 -1.28 -1.09
CA THR A 22 1.96 -2.41 -1.26
C THR A 22 2.16 -2.93 -2.68
N THR A 23 2.51 -4.21 -2.78
CA THR A 23 2.64 -4.85 -4.07
C THR A 23 1.32 -5.56 -4.37
N PHE A 24 0.69 -5.17 -5.47
CA PHE A 24 -0.58 -5.77 -5.88
C PHE A 24 -0.35 -6.70 -7.05
N GLN A 25 -0.86 -7.90 -6.93
CA GLN A 25 -0.90 -8.83 -8.05
C GLN A 25 -2.33 -8.86 -8.58
N VAL A 26 -2.49 -8.56 -9.85
CA VAL A 26 -3.78 -8.24 -10.43
C VAL A 26 -4.05 -9.13 -11.62
N ASP A 27 -5.20 -9.82 -11.62
CA ASP A 27 -5.62 -10.60 -12.78
C ASP A 27 -5.93 -9.69 -13.95
N ASP A 28 -5.71 -10.22 -15.16
CA ASP A 28 -6.00 -9.46 -16.37
C ASP A 28 -7.47 -9.09 -16.47
N ASP A 29 -8.35 -9.93 -15.95
CA ASP A 29 -9.79 -9.69 -16.01
C ASP A 29 -10.20 -8.38 -15.36
N VAL A 30 -9.50 -7.98 -14.30
CA VAL A 30 -9.88 -6.81 -13.53
C VAL A 30 -8.84 -5.71 -13.60
N HIS A 31 -7.88 -5.85 -14.49
CA HIS A 31 -6.75 -4.95 -14.56
C HIS A 31 -7.15 -3.49 -14.72
N ASP A 32 -8.00 -3.21 -15.70
CA ASP A 32 -8.41 -1.83 -15.95
C ASP A 32 -9.24 -1.28 -14.80
N ASN A 33 -10.14 -2.10 -14.28
CA ASN A 33 -10.98 -1.67 -13.16
C ASN A 33 -10.15 -1.43 -11.92
N PHE A 34 -9.12 -2.24 -11.71
CA PHE A 34 -8.23 -2.05 -10.56
C PHE A 34 -7.52 -0.70 -10.65
N LEU A 35 -6.98 -0.36 -11.81
CA LEU A 35 -6.27 0.89 -11.96
C LEU A 35 -7.19 2.09 -11.76
N ILE A 36 -8.42 2.00 -12.27
CA ILE A 36 -9.39 3.06 -12.06
C ILE A 36 -9.70 3.21 -10.58
N TRP A 37 -9.94 2.09 -9.90
CA TRP A 37 -10.27 2.12 -8.47
C TRP A 37 -9.13 2.72 -7.65
N ILE A 38 -7.90 2.31 -7.96
CA ILE A 38 -6.74 2.83 -7.24
C ILE A 38 -6.64 4.35 -7.42
N LYS A 39 -6.76 4.80 -8.65
CA LYS A 39 -6.54 6.22 -8.94
C LYS A 39 -7.68 7.11 -8.50
N GLU A 40 -8.90 6.61 -8.54
CA GLU A 40 -10.07 7.45 -8.28
C GLU A 40 -10.67 7.28 -6.91
N SER A 41 -10.38 6.16 -6.25
CA SER A 41 -10.97 5.91 -4.95
C SER A 41 -9.91 5.74 -3.86
N TYR A 42 -8.97 4.85 -4.08
CA TYR A 42 -8.03 4.49 -3.02
C TYR A 42 -7.07 5.63 -2.72
N ILE A 43 -6.40 6.13 -3.73
CA ILE A 43 -5.40 7.19 -3.52
C ILE A 43 -6.04 8.45 -2.94
N PRO A 44 -7.16 8.94 -3.48
CA PRO A 44 -7.77 10.14 -2.89
C PRO A 44 -8.20 9.95 -1.44
N GLU A 45 -8.72 8.77 -1.09
CA GLU A 45 -9.13 8.51 0.28
C GLU A 45 -7.95 8.53 1.23
N VAL A 46 -6.85 7.90 0.84
CA VAL A 46 -5.66 7.89 1.67
C VAL A 46 -5.10 9.29 1.81
N GLN A 47 -5.12 10.05 0.74
CA GLN A 47 -4.61 11.42 0.80
C GLN A 47 -5.44 12.30 1.74
N LYS A 48 -6.73 12.07 1.80
CA LYS A 48 -7.58 12.82 2.72
C LYS A 48 -7.20 12.58 4.16
N HIS A 49 -6.78 11.37 4.50
CA HIS A 49 -6.40 11.05 5.86
C HIS A 49 -5.16 11.84 6.28
N GLY A 50 -4.22 12.01 5.37
CA GLY A 50 -3.04 12.81 5.62
C GLY A 50 -1.87 12.10 6.24
N ALA A 51 -2.03 10.86 6.64
CA ALA A 51 -0.93 10.12 7.26
C ALA A 51 0.12 9.66 6.25
N LEU A 52 -0.33 9.31 5.06
CA LEU A 52 0.55 8.85 3.99
C LEU A 52 0.58 9.91 2.92
N LYS A 53 1.77 10.14 2.36
CA LYS A 53 1.99 11.24 1.42
C LYS A 53 2.72 10.76 0.19
N THR A 54 2.68 11.56 -0.85
CA THR A 54 3.47 11.37 -2.06
C THR A 54 3.25 10.00 -2.67
N PRO A 55 2.03 9.70 -3.12
CA PRO A 55 1.75 8.38 -3.69
C PRO A 55 2.43 8.21 -5.04
N ARG A 56 2.87 7.00 -5.28
CA ARG A 56 3.45 6.64 -6.56
C ARG A 56 3.06 5.20 -6.87
N ILE A 57 2.48 4.99 -8.05
CA ILE A 57 2.16 3.65 -8.48
C ILE A 57 3.05 3.29 -9.66
N CYS A 58 3.68 2.14 -9.57
CA CYS A 58 4.62 1.68 -10.58
C CYS A 58 4.24 0.28 -11.03
N ARG A 59 4.44 0.02 -12.32
CA ARG A 59 4.25 -1.32 -12.83
C ARG A 59 5.55 -2.10 -12.64
N ILE A 60 5.44 -3.33 -12.18
CA ILE A 60 6.61 -4.17 -12.00
C ILE A 60 6.87 -4.91 -13.31
N LEU A 61 7.98 -4.59 -13.95
CA LEU A 61 8.26 -5.09 -15.29
C LEU A 61 8.91 -6.48 -15.29
N SER A 62 9.51 -6.87 -14.18
CA SER A 62 10.17 -8.17 -14.10
C SER A 62 9.26 -9.26 -13.61
N HIS A 63 7.97 -8.97 -13.52
CA HIS A 63 6.97 -9.94 -13.06
C HIS A 63 6.85 -11.07 -14.09
N ARG A 64 6.83 -12.32 -13.61
CA ARG A 64 6.86 -13.47 -14.49
C ARG A 64 5.58 -14.29 -14.47
N GLU A 65 4.68 -13.97 -13.57
CA GLU A 65 3.43 -14.72 -13.47
C GLU A 65 2.39 -14.06 -14.34
N GLU A 66 1.31 -14.78 -14.53
CA GLU A 66 0.21 -14.23 -15.31
C GLU A 66 -0.39 -13.05 -14.60
N GLY A 67 -0.96 -12.16 -15.38
CA GLY A 67 -1.52 -10.94 -14.83
C GLY A 67 -0.48 -9.86 -14.76
N SER A 68 -0.75 -8.87 -13.93
CA SER A 68 0.12 -7.71 -13.78
C SER A 68 0.43 -7.48 -12.31
N ALA A 69 1.57 -6.89 -12.06
CA ALA A 69 1.96 -6.54 -10.71
C ALA A 69 2.27 -5.06 -10.63
N TYR A 70 1.81 -4.43 -9.56
CA TYR A 70 1.99 -3.00 -9.34
C TYR A 70 2.52 -2.76 -7.94
N SER A 71 3.32 -1.70 -7.82
CA SER A 71 3.83 -1.26 -6.53
C SER A 71 3.25 0.11 -6.25
N LEU A 72 2.51 0.23 -5.16
CA LEU A 72 1.98 1.52 -4.72
C LEU A 72 2.76 1.94 -3.50
N GLN A 73 3.46 3.06 -3.60
CA GLN A 73 4.36 3.52 -2.56
C GLN A 73 3.87 4.83 -1.96
N TRP A 74 4.01 4.93 -0.66
CA TRP A 74 3.67 6.13 0.09
C TRP A 74 4.82 6.48 1.01
N GLU A 75 5.03 7.77 1.22
CA GLU A 75 5.95 8.24 2.24
C GLU A 75 5.20 8.38 3.55
N VAL A 76 5.82 7.95 4.63
CA VAL A 76 5.21 8.06 5.94
C VAL A 76 6.29 8.46 6.93
N GLU A 77 5.90 9.30 7.90
CA GLU A 77 6.87 9.89 8.80
C GLU A 77 7.36 8.92 9.87
N SER A 78 6.51 8.01 10.29
CA SER A 78 6.91 7.07 11.33
C SER A 78 6.07 5.81 11.24
N SER A 79 6.61 4.74 11.81
CA SER A 79 5.89 3.48 11.83
C SER A 79 4.64 3.57 12.70
N GLY A 80 4.69 4.36 13.76
CA GLY A 80 3.52 4.56 14.59
C GLY A 80 2.38 5.22 13.85
N LEU A 81 2.70 6.23 13.03
CA LEU A 81 1.70 6.89 12.22
C LEU A 81 1.10 5.94 11.20
N LEU A 82 1.93 5.10 10.60
CA LEU A 82 1.44 4.10 9.66
C LEU A 82 0.52 3.11 10.35
N HIS A 83 0.89 2.67 11.54
CA HIS A 83 0.07 1.73 12.28
C HIS A 83 -1.31 2.32 12.59
N ARG A 84 -1.33 3.58 12.99
CA ARG A 84 -2.59 4.27 13.26
C ARG A 84 -3.44 4.35 12.00
N TRP A 85 -2.81 4.73 10.87
CA TRP A 85 -3.54 4.80 9.62
C TRP A 85 -4.13 3.44 9.26
N HIS A 86 -3.36 2.38 9.44
CA HIS A 86 -3.81 1.04 9.14
C HIS A 86 -5.09 0.71 9.91
N LEU A 87 -5.11 1.03 11.20
CA LEU A 87 -6.28 0.74 12.01
C LEU A 87 -7.47 1.63 11.66
N GLU A 88 -7.21 2.87 11.29
CA GLU A 88 -8.28 3.83 11.04
C GLU A 88 -8.84 3.76 9.63
N GLN A 89 -8.03 3.41 8.66
CA GLN A 89 -8.46 3.44 7.28
C GLN A 89 -8.00 2.23 6.48
N GLY A 90 -6.82 1.72 6.75
CA GLY A 90 -6.23 0.67 5.93
C GLY A 90 -7.06 -0.60 5.90
N VAL A 91 -7.57 -1.01 7.05
CA VAL A 91 -8.39 -2.22 7.14
C VAL A 91 -9.65 -2.05 6.31
N ARG A 92 -10.29 -0.90 6.42
CA ARG A 92 -11.51 -0.64 5.66
C ARG A 92 -11.25 -0.66 4.16
N LEU A 93 -10.17 -0.04 3.74
CA LEU A 93 -9.84 -0.01 2.32
C LEU A 93 -9.49 -1.39 1.79
N ASN A 94 -8.81 -2.18 2.59
CA ASN A 94 -8.51 -3.54 2.20
C ASN A 94 -9.77 -4.38 2.07
N ASP A 95 -10.72 -4.16 2.96
CA ASP A 95 -12.02 -4.85 2.87
C ASP A 95 -12.74 -4.47 1.59
N GLU A 96 -12.70 -3.19 1.23
CA GLU A 96 -13.32 -2.74 -0.01
C GLU A 96 -12.68 -3.39 -1.22
N LEU A 97 -11.37 -3.47 -1.22
CA LEU A 97 -10.65 -4.13 -2.31
C LEU A 97 -11.11 -5.57 -2.45
N THR A 98 -11.20 -6.27 -1.33
CA THR A 98 -11.61 -7.67 -1.33
C THR A 98 -13.05 -7.83 -1.81
N LYS A 99 -13.92 -6.91 -1.42
CA LYS A 99 -15.32 -6.97 -1.86
C LYS A 99 -15.45 -6.75 -3.36
N ILE A 100 -14.66 -5.84 -3.90
CA ILE A 100 -14.77 -5.49 -5.32
C ILE A 100 -14.10 -6.53 -6.19
N PHE A 101 -12.90 -6.93 -5.83
CA PHE A 101 -12.06 -7.76 -6.71
C PHE A 101 -11.93 -9.19 -6.23
N LYS A 102 -12.35 -9.48 -5.02
CA LYS A 102 -12.27 -10.81 -4.44
C LYS A 102 -10.82 -11.30 -4.45
N ASP A 103 -10.58 -12.51 -4.94
CA ASP A 103 -9.22 -13.04 -4.96
C ASP A 103 -8.46 -12.71 -6.24
N LYS A 104 -9.03 -11.86 -7.08
CA LYS A 104 -8.35 -11.49 -8.33
C LYS A 104 -7.30 -10.42 -8.14
N VAL A 105 -7.30 -9.75 -7.00
CA VAL A 105 -6.27 -8.80 -6.64
C VAL A 105 -5.76 -9.16 -5.25
N ILE A 106 -4.44 -9.35 -5.14
CA ILE A 106 -3.81 -9.70 -3.88
C ILE A 106 -2.77 -8.64 -3.59
N GLY A 107 -2.77 -8.13 -2.36
CA GLY A 107 -1.83 -7.09 -1.94
C GLY A 107 -0.88 -7.59 -0.88
N PHE A 108 0.38 -7.20 -1.00
CA PHE A 108 1.42 -7.57 -0.02
C PHE A 108 2.07 -6.29 0.48
N PRO A 109 1.85 -5.92 1.75
CA PRO A 109 2.45 -4.70 2.27
C PRO A 109 3.91 -4.92 2.67
N THR A 110 4.71 -3.88 2.53
CA THR A 110 6.11 -3.89 2.92
C THR A 110 6.45 -2.50 3.43
N LEU A 111 7.10 -2.43 4.58
CA LEU A 111 7.58 -1.17 5.11
C LEU A 111 9.08 -1.11 4.86
N MET A 112 9.52 -0.03 4.22
CA MET A 112 10.92 0.13 3.86
C MET A 112 11.46 1.39 4.46
N GLU A 113 12.75 1.38 4.74
CA GLU A 113 13.45 2.53 5.29
C GLU A 113 14.40 3.05 4.22
N VAL A 114 14.35 4.36 4.00
CA VAL A 114 15.26 4.97 3.03
C VAL A 114 16.62 5.12 3.68
N ILE A 115 17.60 4.41 3.17
CA ILE A 115 18.94 4.41 3.76
C ILE A 115 19.75 5.58 3.27
N GLU A 116 19.49 6.02 2.08
CA GLU A 116 20.38 6.97 1.43
C GLU A 116 19.74 8.36 1.37
#